data_e8fa49cfe30280b80413ed7835050f1a
#
_entry.id   e8fa49cfe30280b80413ed7835050f1a
#
_cell.length_a   1.000
_cell.length_b   1.000
_cell.length_c   1.000
_cell.angle_alpha   90.00
_cell.angle_beta   90.00
_cell.angle_gamma   90.00
#
_symmetry.space_group_name_H-M   'P 1'
#
loop_
_entity.id
_entity.type
_entity.pdbx_description
1 polymer ?
#
loop_
_entity_poly.entity_id
_entity_poly.type
_entity_poly.pdbx_seq_one_letter_code
_entity_poly.pdbx_strand_id
1 'polypeptide(L)'
;VLDQKYRVYWNILRQLPTDSVGLALSDAEQNYLFEQTSDIYNTYGFPGVSMVGKAASTAAFLLLQHSPYIDQYYHTIEKAFSNSDIEPEQYAMCTDRHLVQNGKKQIYGTQFYRTDKTQKKYGRSSLIRPIKDYKHLNDRRKSIGLDPIEKSILYKNAIIPKRYLKHWNKQSKHFGL
;
A
#
# COMPACT_ATOMS: atom_id res chain seq x y z
N VAL A 1 19.37 9.25 18.55
CA VAL A 1 20.52 8.87 17.70
C VAL A 1 20.45 7.38 17.48
N LEU A 2 20.13 6.96 16.25
CA LEU A 2 20.10 5.54 15.87
C LEU A 2 21.49 4.92 16.07
N ASP A 3 21.52 3.76 16.70
CA ASP A 3 22.74 3.00 16.95
C ASP A 3 23.48 2.70 15.63
N GLN A 4 24.82 2.69 15.67
CA GLN A 4 25.66 2.43 14.48
C GLN A 4 25.31 1.09 13.81
N LYS A 5 24.84 0.09 14.57
CA LYS A 5 24.36 -1.21 14.07
C LYS A 5 23.31 -1.05 12.97
N TYR A 6 22.44 -0.03 13.06
CA TYR A 6 21.35 0.20 12.11
C TYR A 6 21.75 1.10 10.94
N ARG A 7 22.90 1.76 10.98
CA ARG A 7 23.38 2.59 9.85
C ARG A 7 23.66 1.77 8.60
N VAL A 8 24.11 0.54 8.76
CA VAL A 8 24.34 -0.38 7.64
C VAL A 8 23.02 -0.72 6.96
N TYR A 9 21.99 -1.05 7.74
CA TYR A 9 20.64 -1.37 7.20
C TYR A 9 20.00 -0.15 6.54
N TRP A 10 20.17 1.04 7.10
CA TRP A 10 19.71 2.29 6.48
C TRP A 10 20.38 2.59 5.16
N ASN A 11 21.66 2.28 5.03
CA ASN A 11 22.37 2.44 3.78
C ASN A 11 21.84 1.45 2.72
N ILE A 12 21.51 0.22 3.12
CA ILE A 12 20.87 -0.76 2.23
C ILE A 12 19.49 -0.25 1.80
N LEU A 13 18.65 0.16 2.74
CA LEU A 13 17.30 0.66 2.43
C LEU A 13 17.32 1.90 1.53
N ARG A 14 18.29 2.79 1.69
CA ARG A 14 18.46 3.98 0.82
C ARG A 14 18.88 3.66 -0.61
N GLN A 15 19.50 2.50 -0.83
CA GLN A 15 19.95 2.04 -2.15
C GLN A 15 18.87 1.22 -2.87
N LEU A 16 17.81 0.79 -2.16
CA LEU A 16 16.71 0.10 -2.80
C LEU A 16 15.92 1.05 -3.70
N PRO A 17 15.50 0.58 -4.89
CA PRO A 17 14.63 1.36 -5.76
C PRO A 17 13.33 1.72 -5.03
N THR A 18 12.94 2.99 -5.10
CA THR A 18 11.75 3.51 -4.41
C THR A 18 10.46 3.40 -5.24
N ASP A 19 10.57 2.90 -6.44
CA ASP A 19 9.43 2.63 -7.30
C ASP A 19 8.97 1.16 -7.18
N SER A 20 7.68 0.94 -7.31
CA SER A 20 7.08 -0.40 -7.22
C SER A 20 7.53 -1.36 -8.33
N VAL A 21 8.22 -0.85 -9.36
CA VAL A 21 8.75 -1.61 -10.49
C VAL A 21 10.19 -2.03 -10.22
N GLY A 22 10.91 -1.28 -9.39
CA GLY A 22 12.31 -1.52 -9.06
C GLY A 22 12.55 -2.61 -8.01
N LEU A 23 11.51 -3.08 -7.31
CA LEU A 23 11.60 -4.25 -6.44
C LEU A 23 11.47 -5.54 -7.26
N ALA A 24 12.41 -5.77 -8.17
CA ALA A 24 12.57 -7.05 -8.85
C ALA A 24 13.15 -8.14 -7.91
N LEU A 25 13.08 -7.92 -6.59
CA LEU A 25 13.47 -8.87 -5.58
C LEU A 25 12.45 -10.01 -5.53
N SER A 26 12.93 -11.24 -5.46
CA SER A 26 12.08 -12.40 -5.16
C SER A 26 11.46 -12.25 -3.76
N ASP A 27 10.36 -12.95 -3.51
CA ASP A 27 9.72 -12.98 -2.18
C ASP A 27 10.71 -13.41 -1.08
N ALA A 28 11.64 -14.32 -1.40
CA ALA A 28 12.67 -14.77 -0.47
C ALA A 28 13.66 -13.65 -0.11
N GLU A 29 14.10 -12.87 -1.09
CA GLU A 29 14.98 -11.71 -0.84
C GLU A 29 14.29 -10.62 -0.06
N GLN A 30 13.02 -10.34 -0.35
CA GLN A 30 12.22 -9.37 0.40
C GLN A 30 12.04 -9.80 1.85
N ASN A 31 11.73 -11.07 2.10
CA ASN A 31 11.61 -11.63 3.45
C ASN A 31 12.94 -11.56 4.20
N TYR A 32 14.05 -11.95 3.57
CA TYR A 32 15.37 -11.83 4.18
C TYR A 32 15.70 -10.39 4.59
N LEU A 33 15.50 -9.42 3.68
CA LEU A 33 15.74 -8.01 3.99
C LEU A 33 14.82 -7.51 5.11
N PHE A 34 13.56 -7.96 5.12
CA PHE A 34 12.63 -7.59 6.18
C PHE A 34 13.08 -8.16 7.54
N GLU A 35 13.50 -9.42 7.61
CA GLU A 35 14.01 -10.04 8.84
C GLU A 35 15.22 -9.27 9.39
N GLN A 36 16.15 -8.85 8.52
CA GLN A 36 17.29 -8.02 8.92
C GLN A 36 16.90 -6.65 9.49
N THR A 37 15.72 -6.14 9.13
CA THR A 37 15.22 -4.83 9.59
C THR A 37 14.16 -4.95 10.69
N SER A 38 13.71 -6.15 11.03
CA SER A 38 12.64 -6.41 12.01
C SER A 38 12.94 -5.85 13.40
N ASP A 39 14.19 -5.88 13.83
CA ASP A 39 14.64 -5.29 15.10
C ASP A 39 14.31 -3.79 15.19
N ILE A 40 14.31 -3.08 14.06
CA ILE A 40 13.98 -1.66 13.99
C ILE A 40 12.50 -1.47 14.29
N TYR A 41 11.65 -2.28 13.66
CA TYR A 41 10.20 -2.24 13.90
C TYR A 41 9.85 -2.61 15.33
N ASN A 42 10.57 -3.59 15.92
CA ASN A 42 10.36 -4.01 17.31
C ASN A 42 10.80 -2.94 18.32
N THR A 43 11.88 -2.22 18.02
CA THR A 43 12.47 -1.25 18.95
C THR A 43 11.86 0.14 18.80
N TYR A 44 11.64 0.58 17.58
CA TYR A 44 11.27 1.97 17.28
C TYR A 44 9.90 2.12 16.61
N GLY A 45 9.26 1.02 16.21
CA GLY A 45 8.07 1.01 15.38
C GLY A 45 8.39 1.24 13.91
N PHE A 46 7.41 1.70 13.13
CA PHE A 46 7.61 2.01 11.72
C PHE A 46 8.65 3.13 11.57
N PRO A 47 9.69 2.93 10.74
CA PRO A 47 10.73 3.94 10.51
C PRO A 47 10.19 5.04 9.59
N GLY A 48 9.53 6.01 10.20
CA GLY A 48 8.87 7.12 9.52
C GLY A 48 9.84 8.16 8.95
N VAL A 49 9.27 9.12 8.21
CA VAL A 49 10.04 10.16 7.51
C VAL A 49 10.86 11.01 8.48
N SER A 50 10.33 11.30 9.65
CA SER A 50 11.04 12.11 10.69
C SER A 50 12.27 11.40 11.24
N MET A 51 12.24 10.05 11.29
CA MET A 51 13.33 9.25 11.84
C MET A 51 14.45 9.02 10.81
N VAL A 52 14.09 8.72 9.56
CA VAL A 52 15.04 8.16 8.58
C VAL A 52 15.08 8.89 7.24
N GLY A 53 14.21 9.86 7.04
CA GLY A 53 14.04 10.57 5.78
C GLY A 53 13.17 9.80 4.78
N LYS A 54 12.67 10.51 3.76
CA LYS A 54 11.65 10.02 2.84
C LYS A 54 12.05 8.75 2.09
N ALA A 55 13.25 8.70 1.54
CA ALA A 55 13.71 7.55 0.74
C ALA A 55 13.77 6.26 1.57
N ALA A 56 14.39 6.30 2.76
CA ALA A 56 14.50 5.12 3.63
C ALA A 56 13.13 4.72 4.23
N SER A 57 12.27 5.67 4.56
CA SER A 57 10.91 5.38 5.01
C SER A 57 10.08 4.70 3.91
N THR A 58 10.20 5.15 2.65
CA THR A 58 9.54 4.50 1.51
C THR A 58 10.05 3.08 1.29
N ALA A 59 11.36 2.84 1.40
CA ALA A 59 11.93 1.50 1.29
C ALA A 59 11.42 0.57 2.42
N ALA A 60 11.39 1.05 3.65
CA ALA A 60 10.83 0.31 4.77
C ALA A 60 9.35 -0.04 4.55
N PHE A 61 8.55 0.93 4.10
CA PHE A 61 7.16 0.69 3.71
C PHE A 61 7.03 -0.43 2.68
N LEU A 62 7.82 -0.40 1.60
CA LEU A 62 7.75 -1.40 0.54
C LEU A 62 8.11 -2.80 1.05
N LEU A 63 9.16 -2.92 1.87
CA LEU A 63 9.53 -4.19 2.49
C LEU A 63 8.41 -4.74 3.38
N LEU A 64 7.85 -3.93 4.26
CA LEU A 64 6.74 -4.36 5.12
C LEU A 64 5.50 -4.72 4.31
N GLN A 65 5.13 -3.89 3.33
CA GLN A 65 3.94 -4.07 2.52
C GLN A 65 3.98 -5.37 1.69
N HIS A 66 5.16 -5.83 1.30
CA HIS A 66 5.35 -7.09 0.57
C HIS A 66 5.64 -8.30 1.47
N SER A 67 5.98 -8.08 2.74
CA SER A 67 6.27 -9.16 3.68
C SER A 67 5.00 -9.87 4.19
N PRO A 68 5.12 -11.09 4.73
CA PRO A 68 4.01 -11.75 5.42
C PRO A 68 3.72 -11.14 6.80
N TYR A 69 4.55 -10.22 7.29
CA TYR A 69 4.50 -9.69 8.66
C TYR A 69 3.66 -8.42 8.81
N ILE A 70 2.91 -8.02 7.78
CA ILE A 70 2.12 -6.77 7.83
C ILE A 70 1.15 -6.75 9.01
N ASP A 71 0.55 -7.88 9.37
CA ASP A 71 -0.40 -7.97 10.48
C ASP A 71 0.27 -7.72 11.83
N GLN A 72 1.50 -8.24 12.00
CA GLN A 72 2.28 -8.05 13.23
C GLN A 72 2.62 -6.58 13.46
N TYR A 73 2.95 -5.85 12.39
CA TYR A 73 3.45 -4.47 12.49
C TYR A 73 2.43 -3.41 12.07
N TYR A 74 1.18 -3.79 11.76
CA TYR A 74 0.16 -2.86 11.29
C TYR A 74 -0.10 -1.73 12.30
N HIS A 75 -0.08 -2.03 13.60
CA HIS A 75 -0.23 -1.02 14.65
C HIS A 75 0.84 0.10 14.59
N THR A 76 2.05 -0.21 14.12
CA THR A 76 3.12 0.80 13.95
C THR A 76 2.85 1.73 12.78
N ILE A 77 2.18 1.23 11.73
CA ILE A 77 1.71 2.01 10.58
C ILE A 77 0.61 2.99 11.01
N GLU A 78 -0.36 2.54 11.83
CA GLU A 78 -1.42 3.41 12.37
C GLU A 78 -0.82 4.54 13.20
N LYS A 79 0.15 4.22 14.06
CA LYS A 79 0.86 5.21 14.87
C LYS A 79 1.65 6.21 14.01
N ALA A 80 2.36 5.73 12.99
CA ALA A 80 3.11 6.59 12.08
C ALA A 80 2.17 7.53 11.31
N PHE A 81 1.01 7.05 10.87
CA PHE A 81 0.02 7.87 10.19
C PHE A 81 -0.57 8.95 11.12
N SER A 82 -0.90 8.60 12.36
CA SER A 82 -1.40 9.55 13.37
C SER A 82 -0.40 10.67 13.67
N ASN A 83 0.89 10.38 13.53
CA ASN A 83 1.98 11.35 13.71
C ASN A 83 2.37 12.08 12.41
N SER A 84 1.64 11.88 11.30
CA SER A 84 2.00 12.41 9.98
C SER A 84 3.40 12.00 9.49
N ASP A 85 3.85 10.82 9.88
CA ASP A 85 5.20 10.28 9.65
C ASP A 85 5.25 9.19 8.57
N ILE A 86 4.14 8.99 7.86
CA ILE A 86 3.99 8.14 6.68
C ILE A 86 3.04 8.81 5.69
N GLU A 87 3.29 8.63 4.40
CA GLU A 87 2.42 9.19 3.35
C GLU A 87 1.03 8.53 3.38
N PRO A 88 -0.06 9.31 3.15
CA PRO A 88 -1.43 8.79 3.16
C PRO A 88 -1.65 7.60 2.23
N GLU A 89 -1.02 7.59 1.06
CA GLU A 89 -1.13 6.49 0.10
C GLU A 89 -0.49 5.21 0.65
N GLN A 90 0.65 5.31 1.29
CA GLN A 90 1.34 4.18 1.93
C GLN A 90 0.51 3.61 3.09
N TYR A 91 -0.05 4.48 3.93
CA TYR A 91 -0.99 4.08 4.98
C TYR A 91 -2.19 3.32 4.42
N ALA A 92 -2.85 3.87 3.39
CA ALA A 92 -4.00 3.24 2.75
C ALA A 92 -3.64 1.86 2.14
N MET A 93 -2.46 1.75 1.53
CA MET A 93 -1.99 0.48 0.95
C MET A 93 -1.76 -0.59 2.02
N CYS A 94 -1.12 -0.24 3.14
CA CYS A 94 -0.94 -1.16 4.27
C CYS A 94 -2.27 -1.56 4.90
N THR A 95 -3.16 -0.60 5.13
CA THR A 95 -4.49 -0.84 5.71
C THR A 95 -5.30 -1.82 4.87
N ASP A 96 -5.39 -1.57 3.57
CA ASP A 96 -6.16 -2.44 2.68
C ASP A 96 -5.52 -3.82 2.53
N ARG A 97 -4.18 -3.91 2.52
CA ARG A 97 -3.50 -5.20 2.48
C ARG A 97 -3.74 -6.00 3.75
N HIS A 98 -3.58 -5.39 4.92
CA HIS A 98 -3.90 -6.00 6.22
C HIS A 98 -5.34 -6.55 6.23
N LEU A 99 -6.32 -5.74 5.80
CA LEU A 99 -7.71 -6.17 5.73
C LEU A 99 -7.91 -7.35 4.78
N VAL A 100 -7.31 -7.29 3.58
CA VAL A 100 -7.46 -8.33 2.55
C VAL A 100 -6.79 -9.65 2.97
N GLN A 101 -5.63 -9.61 3.59
CA GLN A 101 -4.97 -10.82 4.11
C GLN A 101 -5.80 -11.51 5.20
N ASN A 102 -6.54 -10.72 5.99
CA ASN A 102 -7.48 -11.22 6.99
C ASN A 102 -8.89 -11.55 6.43
N GLY A 103 -9.02 -11.74 5.12
CA GLY A 103 -10.29 -12.09 4.48
C GLY A 103 -11.35 -10.99 4.50
N LYS A 104 -10.99 -9.77 4.90
CA LYS A 104 -11.90 -8.62 4.99
C LYS A 104 -11.93 -7.83 3.68
N LYS A 105 -12.98 -7.03 3.51
CA LYS A 105 -13.06 -6.08 2.39
C LYS A 105 -12.17 -4.88 2.67
N GLN A 106 -11.45 -4.42 1.64
CA GLN A 106 -10.66 -3.20 1.72
C GLN A 106 -11.53 -1.93 1.88
N ILE A 107 -10.95 -0.85 2.38
CA ILE A 107 -11.68 0.40 2.68
C ILE A 107 -11.25 1.58 1.81
N TYR A 108 -10.05 1.57 1.26
CA TYR A 108 -9.50 2.65 0.42
C TYR A 108 -9.39 2.30 -1.06
N GLY A 109 -9.52 1.02 -1.43
CA GLY A 109 -9.50 0.59 -2.84
C GLY A 109 -8.10 0.51 -3.45
N THR A 110 -7.07 0.22 -2.66
CA THR A 110 -5.68 0.17 -3.11
C THR A 110 -5.22 -1.20 -3.59
N GLN A 111 -5.96 -2.28 -3.25
CA GLN A 111 -5.58 -3.66 -3.55
C GLN A 111 -6.32 -4.19 -4.78
N PHE A 112 -5.55 -4.78 -5.69
CA PHE A 112 -6.00 -5.36 -6.95
C PHE A 112 -5.56 -6.81 -7.05
N TYR A 113 -6.15 -7.57 -7.98
CA TYR A 113 -5.74 -8.93 -8.27
C TYR A 113 -5.88 -9.25 -9.76
N ARG A 114 -5.11 -10.25 -10.21
CA ARG A 114 -5.20 -10.84 -11.53
C ARG A 114 -5.42 -12.34 -11.37
N THR A 115 -6.18 -12.92 -12.28
CA THR A 115 -6.33 -14.37 -12.42
C THR A 115 -6.24 -14.72 -13.90
N ASP A 116 -5.99 -15.99 -14.24
CA ASP A 116 -5.99 -16.44 -15.63
C ASP A 116 -7.32 -16.16 -16.32
N LYS A 117 -8.45 -16.30 -15.59
CA LYS A 117 -9.78 -15.93 -16.09
C LYS A 117 -9.89 -14.46 -16.39
N THR A 118 -9.34 -13.59 -15.55
CA THR A 118 -9.37 -12.15 -15.77
C THR A 118 -8.41 -11.73 -16.88
N GLN A 119 -7.26 -12.38 -16.99
CA GLN A 119 -6.32 -12.15 -18.08
C GLN A 119 -6.90 -12.56 -19.44
N LYS A 120 -7.55 -13.74 -19.53
CA LYS A 120 -8.22 -14.20 -20.76
C LYS A 120 -9.37 -13.28 -21.17
N LYS A 121 -10.13 -12.76 -20.20
CA LYS A 121 -11.34 -11.96 -20.48
C LYS A 121 -11.05 -10.48 -20.74
N TYR A 122 -10.04 -9.90 -20.08
CA TYR A 122 -9.81 -8.45 -20.03
C TYR A 122 -8.36 -8.07 -20.38
N GLY A 123 -7.56 -8.97 -20.91
CA GLY A 123 -6.15 -8.76 -21.19
C GLY A 123 -5.33 -8.58 -19.90
N ARG A 124 -4.41 -7.60 -19.90
CA ARG A 124 -3.52 -7.32 -18.75
C ARG A 124 -4.18 -6.53 -17.61
N SER A 125 -5.47 -6.24 -17.71
CA SER A 125 -6.16 -5.44 -16.71
C SER A 125 -6.29 -6.16 -15.37
N SER A 126 -6.15 -5.42 -14.29
CA SER A 126 -6.35 -5.92 -12.92
C SER A 126 -7.79 -5.68 -12.48
N LEU A 127 -8.33 -6.53 -11.61
CA LEU A 127 -9.60 -6.31 -10.95
C LEU A 127 -9.38 -5.74 -9.56
N ILE A 128 -10.17 -4.72 -9.20
CA ILE A 128 -10.17 -4.20 -7.84
C ILE A 128 -10.77 -5.24 -6.88
N ARG A 129 -10.11 -5.48 -5.75
CA ARG A 129 -10.62 -6.37 -4.70
C ARG A 129 -11.92 -5.82 -4.08
N PRO A 130 -12.73 -6.67 -3.42
CA PRO A 130 -13.97 -6.23 -2.79
C PRO A 130 -13.76 -5.05 -1.83
N ILE A 131 -14.58 -4.01 -1.97
CA ILE A 131 -14.55 -2.78 -1.17
C ILE A 131 -15.72 -2.79 -0.18
N LYS A 132 -15.45 -2.43 1.07
CA LYS A 132 -16.47 -2.18 2.09
C LYS A 132 -17.15 -0.86 1.77
N ASP A 133 -18.49 -0.86 1.76
CA ASP A 133 -19.28 0.36 1.54
C ASP A 133 -18.71 1.28 0.43
N TYR A 134 -18.80 0.79 -0.79
CA TYR A 134 -18.27 1.46 -1.97
C TYR A 134 -18.85 2.88 -2.18
N LYS A 135 -20.08 3.14 -1.70
CA LYS A 135 -20.75 4.45 -1.86
C LYS A 135 -19.95 5.59 -1.21
N HIS A 136 -19.35 5.31 -0.06
CA HIS A 136 -18.56 6.29 0.71
C HIS A 136 -17.06 6.10 0.55
N LEU A 137 -16.62 5.40 -0.51
CA LEU A 137 -15.20 5.15 -0.76
C LEU A 137 -14.42 6.46 -0.93
N ASN A 138 -14.93 7.38 -1.78
CA ASN A 138 -14.25 8.63 -2.06
C ASN A 138 -14.26 9.58 -0.85
N ASP A 139 -15.28 9.51 0.00
CA ASP A 139 -15.31 10.27 1.27
C ASP A 139 -14.18 9.80 2.19
N ARG A 140 -14.02 8.47 2.35
CA ARG A 140 -12.91 7.91 3.13
C ARG A 140 -11.54 8.23 2.54
N ARG A 141 -11.40 8.16 1.21
CA ARG A 141 -10.16 8.55 0.54
C ARG A 141 -9.83 10.02 0.78
N LYS A 142 -10.81 10.90 0.62
CA LYS A 142 -10.66 12.34 0.85
C LYS A 142 -10.28 12.65 2.30
N SER A 143 -10.86 11.92 3.29
CA SER A 143 -10.57 12.17 4.71
C SER A 143 -9.12 11.91 5.12
N ILE A 144 -8.37 11.17 4.30
CA ILE A 144 -6.94 10.93 4.50
C ILE A 144 -6.06 11.56 3.41
N GLY A 145 -6.62 12.46 2.60
CA GLY A 145 -5.85 13.20 1.59
C GLY A 145 -5.60 12.46 0.27
N LEU A 146 -6.32 11.36 0.00
CA LEU A 146 -6.18 10.63 -1.27
C LEU A 146 -7.08 11.19 -2.36
N ASP A 147 -6.59 11.14 -3.58
CA ASP A 147 -7.39 11.37 -4.79
C ASP A 147 -8.56 10.38 -4.89
N PRO A 148 -9.65 10.76 -5.58
CA PRO A 148 -10.75 9.85 -5.90
C PRO A 148 -10.26 8.56 -6.56
N ILE A 149 -10.95 7.44 -6.30
CA ILE A 149 -10.56 6.11 -6.79
C ILE A 149 -10.49 6.04 -8.33
N GLU A 150 -11.25 6.87 -9.00
CA GLU A 150 -11.31 6.98 -10.46
C GLU A 150 -9.92 7.23 -11.07
N LYS A 151 -9.14 8.14 -10.49
CA LYS A 151 -7.76 8.39 -10.91
C LYS A 151 -6.87 7.14 -10.77
N SER A 152 -6.98 6.44 -9.64
CA SER A 152 -6.19 5.23 -9.38
C SER A 152 -6.54 4.10 -10.35
N ILE A 153 -7.82 3.95 -10.71
CA ILE A 153 -8.28 2.92 -11.65
C ILE A 153 -7.76 3.19 -13.06
N LEU A 154 -7.83 4.44 -13.51
CA LEU A 154 -7.27 4.83 -14.81
C LEU A 154 -5.77 4.57 -14.88
N TYR A 155 -5.02 5.03 -13.88
CA TYR A 155 -3.57 4.85 -13.81
C TYR A 155 -3.17 3.36 -13.82
N LYS A 156 -3.88 2.51 -13.08
CA LYS A 156 -3.59 1.07 -12.99
C LYS A 156 -4.21 0.24 -14.12
N ASN A 157 -4.89 0.86 -15.09
CA ASN A 157 -5.68 0.16 -16.11
C ASN A 157 -6.53 -0.96 -15.49
N ALA A 158 -7.25 -0.63 -14.42
CA ALA A 158 -7.99 -1.58 -13.63
C ALA A 158 -9.46 -1.62 -14.02
N ILE A 159 -10.09 -2.79 -13.82
CA ILE A 159 -11.51 -3.00 -14.11
C ILE A 159 -12.31 -2.92 -12.83
N ILE A 160 -13.43 -2.20 -12.91
CA ILE A 160 -14.41 -2.13 -11.85
C ILE A 160 -15.42 -3.26 -12.04
N PRO A 161 -15.65 -4.11 -11.03
CA PRO A 161 -16.72 -5.09 -11.07
C PRO A 161 -18.09 -4.44 -11.31
N LYS A 162 -18.94 -5.09 -12.12
CA LYS A 162 -20.29 -4.60 -12.49
C LYS A 162 -21.12 -4.10 -11.29
N ARG A 163 -20.96 -4.76 -10.12
CA ARG A 163 -21.65 -4.39 -8.86
C ARG A 163 -21.38 -2.95 -8.39
N TYR A 164 -20.27 -2.34 -8.82
CA TYR A 164 -19.91 -0.96 -8.47
C TYR A 164 -20.24 0.04 -9.57
N LEU A 165 -20.50 -0.39 -10.82
CA LEU A 165 -20.73 0.48 -11.98
C LEU A 165 -21.89 1.47 -11.79
N LYS A 166 -22.95 1.07 -11.09
CA LYS A 166 -24.10 1.94 -10.82
C LYS A 166 -23.72 3.20 -10.02
N HIS A 167 -22.77 3.08 -9.12
CA HIS A 167 -22.26 4.21 -8.33
C HIS A 167 -21.16 4.97 -9.08
N TRP A 168 -20.34 4.26 -9.83
CA TRP A 168 -19.32 4.82 -10.71
C TRP A 168 -19.92 5.84 -11.70
N ASN A 169 -20.92 5.44 -12.44
CA ASN A 169 -21.55 6.29 -13.46
C ASN A 169 -22.17 7.60 -12.90
N LYS A 170 -22.48 7.64 -11.60
CA LYS A 170 -22.93 8.88 -10.94
C LYS A 170 -21.77 9.83 -10.61
N GLN A 171 -20.60 9.27 -10.27
CA GLN A 171 -19.43 10.05 -9.84
C GLN A 171 -18.56 10.45 -11.04
N SER A 172 -18.41 9.58 -12.04
CA SER A 172 -17.57 9.84 -13.22
C SER A 172 -18.08 11.01 -14.08
N LYS A 173 -19.38 11.27 -14.10
CA LYS A 173 -19.94 12.46 -14.76
C LYS A 173 -19.41 13.78 -14.20
N HIS A 174 -18.93 13.81 -12.97
CA HIS A 174 -18.31 14.99 -12.35
C HIS A 174 -16.84 15.17 -12.71
N PHE A 175 -16.20 14.14 -13.27
CA PHE A 175 -14.77 14.16 -13.62
C PHE A 175 -14.51 14.20 -15.13
N GLY A 176 -15.56 14.36 -15.97
CA GLY A 176 -15.40 14.46 -17.42
C GLY A 176 -14.89 13.18 -18.12
N LEU A 177 -15.16 12.01 -17.52
CA LEU A 177 -14.81 10.67 -18.02
C LEU A 177 -16.02 9.96 -18.62
#